data_616ab912f3525763952431a06711947a
#
_entry.id   616ab912f3525763952431a06711947a
#
_cell.length_a   1.000
_cell.length_b   1.000
_cell.length_c   1.000
_cell.angle_alpha   90.00
_cell.angle_beta   90.00
_cell.angle_gamma   90.00
#
_symmetry.space_group_name_H-M   'P 1'
#
loop_
_entity.id
_entity.type
_entity.pdbx_description
1 polymer ?
#
loop_
_entity_poly.entity_id
_entity_poly.type
_entity_poly.pdbx_seq_one_letter_code
_entity_poly.pdbx_strand_id
1 'polypeptide(L)'
;METLKPVKIKWQGSILNRIDEHRCYKKENQPVVGMGATEYMWSDRHAMTVIEVHNNWKGKGYDIIVCQRDNAKRTDNNGMSDSQGYEYTRNPNGKKITLQGREYMHPNGVPVKVYSEVRWNEETNRWNKCSYGSSIGFGHRSEYYDFTF
;
A
#
# COMPACT_ATOMS: atom_id res chain seq x y z
N MET A 1 7.81 -3.75 23.55
CA MET A 1 7.58 -3.33 22.14
C MET A 1 7.17 -1.87 22.13
N GLU A 2 8.06 -1.02 21.63
CA GLU A 2 7.78 0.41 21.60
C GLU A 2 6.70 0.72 20.57
N THR A 3 5.67 1.40 21.00
CA THR A 3 4.67 2.00 20.13
C THR A 3 5.28 3.24 19.49
N LEU A 4 5.38 3.24 18.16
CA LEU A 4 5.73 4.44 17.42
C LEU A 4 4.63 5.48 17.65
N LYS A 5 4.92 6.52 18.42
CA LYS A 5 3.99 7.63 18.61
C LYS A 5 3.98 8.47 17.33
N PRO A 6 2.81 8.91 16.87
CA PRO A 6 2.74 9.86 15.77
C PRO A 6 3.44 11.14 16.18
N VAL A 7 4.52 11.47 15.50
CA VAL A 7 5.24 12.72 15.70
C VAL A 7 4.74 13.72 14.67
N LYS A 8 4.40 14.93 15.12
CA LYS A 8 4.09 16.02 14.20
C LYS A 8 5.37 16.41 13.47
N ILE A 9 5.52 15.89 12.27
CA ILE A 9 6.61 16.27 11.40
C ILE A 9 6.19 17.50 10.61
N LYS A 10 7.00 18.56 10.65
CA LYS A 10 6.80 19.69 9.75
C LYS A 10 7.26 19.29 8.36
N TRP A 11 6.36 18.80 7.55
CA TRP A 11 6.63 18.54 6.17
C TRP A 11 6.59 19.84 5.37
N GLN A 12 7.73 20.18 4.81
CA GLN A 12 7.76 21.12 3.69
C GLN A 12 7.74 20.27 2.43
N GLY A 13 6.55 19.98 1.94
CA GLY A 13 6.49 19.10 0.78
C GLY A 13 5.08 18.87 0.27
N SER A 14 5.00 18.05 -0.75
CA SER A 14 3.76 17.73 -1.45
C SER A 14 2.78 16.98 -0.55
N ILE A 15 1.51 16.96 -0.98
CA ILE A 15 0.45 16.14 -0.37
C ILE A 15 0.85 14.67 -0.28
N LEU A 16 1.63 14.16 -1.24
CA LEU A 16 2.13 12.78 -1.24
C LEU A 16 2.99 12.48 -0.02
N ASN A 17 3.84 13.40 0.40
CA ASN A 17 4.66 13.23 1.59
C ASN A 17 3.81 13.14 2.86
N ARG A 18 2.73 13.91 2.95
CA ARG A 18 1.79 13.84 4.07
C ARG A 18 1.05 12.52 4.13
N ILE A 19 0.70 11.97 2.98
CA ILE A 19 0.06 10.66 2.88
C ILE A 19 1.03 9.58 3.34
N ASP A 20 2.28 9.63 2.91
CA ASP A 20 3.30 8.66 3.29
C ASP A 20 3.62 8.73 4.79
N GLU A 21 3.72 9.93 5.35
CA GLU A 21 3.84 10.14 6.79
C GLU A 21 2.71 9.46 7.55
N HIS A 22 1.48 9.72 7.15
CA HIS A 22 0.30 9.17 7.80
C HIS A 22 0.28 7.63 7.76
N ARG A 23 0.72 7.04 6.65
CA ARG A 23 0.80 5.59 6.49
C ARG A 23 1.88 4.96 7.36
N CYS A 24 3.02 5.62 7.46
CA CYS A 24 4.19 5.04 8.12
C CYS A 24 4.11 5.08 9.65
N TYR A 25 3.44 6.08 10.21
CA TYR A 25 3.42 6.29 11.67
C TYR A 25 2.23 5.69 12.39
N LYS A 26 1.17 5.35 11.68
CA LYS A 26 0.00 4.73 12.32
C LYS A 26 0.21 3.24 12.49
N LYS A 27 0.27 2.79 13.74
CA LYS A 27 0.44 1.37 14.07
C LYS A 27 -0.68 0.51 13.48
N GLU A 28 -1.91 1.00 13.48
CA GLU A 28 -3.08 0.32 12.91
C GLU A 28 -2.99 0.12 11.40
N ASN A 29 -2.12 0.86 10.73
CA ASN A 29 -1.91 0.74 9.30
C ASN A 29 -0.69 -0.13 8.95
N GLN A 30 -0.05 -0.78 9.94
CA GLN A 30 0.99 -1.76 9.65
C GLN A 30 0.36 -3.00 9.02
N PRO A 31 0.93 -3.52 7.91
CA PRO A 31 0.27 -4.60 7.19
C PRO A 31 0.21 -5.91 7.99
N VAL A 32 -0.96 -6.49 8.03
CA VAL A 32 -1.22 -7.84 8.55
C VAL A 32 -2.05 -8.60 7.54
N VAL A 33 -1.91 -9.93 7.52
CA VAL A 33 -2.68 -10.78 6.61
C VAL A 33 -4.19 -10.58 6.84
N GLY A 34 -4.93 -10.39 5.74
CA GLY A 34 -6.37 -10.13 5.76
C GLY A 34 -6.75 -8.66 5.81
N MET A 35 -5.79 -7.78 6.06
CA MET A 35 -6.03 -6.34 6.09
C MET A 35 -6.40 -5.82 4.69
N GLY A 36 -7.34 -4.86 4.65
CA GLY A 36 -7.66 -4.12 3.44
C GLY A 36 -6.52 -3.20 3.05
N ALA A 37 -6.35 -3.01 1.75
CA ALA A 37 -5.36 -2.10 1.18
C ALA A 37 -5.94 -1.44 -0.08
N THR A 38 -5.32 -0.37 -0.52
CA THR A 38 -5.73 0.35 -1.72
C THR A 38 -4.52 0.61 -2.60
N GLU A 39 -4.61 0.23 -3.86
CA GLU A 39 -3.66 0.62 -4.88
C GLU A 39 -4.08 1.97 -5.45
N TYR A 40 -3.21 2.96 -5.34
CA TYR A 40 -3.44 4.29 -5.92
C TYR A 40 -2.74 4.39 -7.26
N MET A 41 -3.53 4.58 -8.29
CA MET A 41 -3.06 4.89 -9.63
C MET A 41 -3.19 6.39 -9.86
N TRP A 42 -2.93 6.86 -11.07
CA TRP A 42 -2.95 8.29 -11.37
C TRP A 42 -4.26 8.96 -10.93
N SER A 43 -5.39 8.39 -11.31
CA SER A 43 -6.72 8.89 -10.94
C SER A 43 -7.64 7.79 -10.42
N ASP A 44 -7.35 6.54 -10.72
CA ASP A 44 -8.12 5.39 -10.26
C ASP A 44 -7.58 4.85 -8.94
N ARG A 45 -8.41 4.09 -8.24
CA ARG A 45 -8.03 3.33 -7.04
C ARG A 45 -8.57 1.91 -7.18
N HIS A 46 -7.79 0.96 -6.67
CA HIS A 46 -8.19 -0.45 -6.68
C HIS A 46 -8.10 -1.04 -5.28
N ALA A 47 -9.19 -1.66 -4.85
CA ALA A 47 -9.26 -2.35 -3.58
C ALA A 47 -8.39 -3.62 -3.60
N MET A 48 -7.68 -3.85 -2.52
CA MET A 48 -6.78 -4.99 -2.36
C MET A 48 -6.91 -5.61 -0.97
N THR A 49 -6.40 -6.82 -0.83
CA THR A 49 -6.24 -7.48 0.47
C THR A 49 -4.78 -7.91 0.62
N VAL A 50 -4.23 -7.69 1.80
CA VAL A 50 -2.91 -8.22 2.16
C VAL A 50 -3.04 -9.73 2.34
N ILE A 51 -2.29 -10.50 1.55
CA ILE A 51 -2.36 -11.97 1.57
C ILE A 51 -1.14 -12.63 2.18
N GLU A 52 0.02 -11.95 2.17
CA GLU A 52 1.25 -12.46 2.80
C GLU A 52 1.99 -11.32 3.46
N VAL A 53 2.55 -11.61 4.64
CA VAL A 53 3.43 -10.68 5.37
C VAL A 53 4.64 -11.47 5.84
N HIS A 54 5.83 -11.10 5.38
CA HIS A 54 7.10 -11.68 5.78
C HIS A 54 7.96 -10.61 6.44
N ASN A 55 7.91 -10.55 7.76
CA ASN A 55 8.72 -9.59 8.52
C ASN A 55 10.17 -10.04 8.56
N ASN A 56 11.10 -9.10 8.36
CA ASN A 56 12.54 -9.38 8.35
C ASN A 56 12.84 -10.57 7.42
N TRP A 57 12.50 -10.43 6.16
CA TRP A 57 12.56 -11.50 5.16
C TRP A 57 13.95 -12.13 5.09
N LYS A 58 14.04 -13.42 5.42
CA LYS A 58 15.29 -14.20 5.49
C LYS A 58 16.39 -13.51 6.30
N GLY A 59 16.04 -12.74 7.33
CA GLY A 59 16.99 -12.03 8.17
C GLY A 59 17.70 -10.86 7.52
N LYS A 60 17.17 -10.35 6.40
CA LYS A 60 17.84 -9.29 5.62
C LYS A 60 17.48 -7.87 6.04
N GLY A 61 16.63 -7.70 7.06
CA GLY A 61 16.32 -6.39 7.63
C GLY A 61 15.24 -5.60 6.88
N TYR A 62 14.51 -6.22 5.97
CA TYR A 62 13.35 -5.63 5.31
C TYR A 62 12.18 -6.61 5.29
N ASP A 63 10.98 -6.07 5.11
CA ASP A 63 9.76 -6.87 5.05
C ASP A 63 9.34 -7.10 3.59
N ILE A 64 8.68 -8.22 3.34
CA ILE A 64 8.02 -8.50 2.06
C ILE A 64 6.53 -8.67 2.30
N ILE A 65 5.73 -7.88 1.59
CA ILE A 65 4.28 -7.86 1.71
C ILE A 65 3.70 -8.17 0.34
N VAL A 66 2.75 -9.09 0.27
CA VAL A 66 2.02 -9.39 -0.96
C VAL A 66 0.57 -8.96 -0.80
N CYS A 67 0.11 -8.12 -1.72
CA CYS A 67 -1.28 -7.69 -1.82
C CYS A 67 -1.91 -8.26 -3.09
N GLN A 68 -3.20 -8.52 -3.04
CA GLN A 68 -3.96 -9.05 -4.19
C GLN A 68 -5.22 -8.22 -4.40
N ARG A 69 -5.49 -7.86 -5.65
CA ARG A 69 -6.71 -7.14 -5.99
C ARG A 69 -7.95 -7.94 -5.65
N ASP A 70 -8.92 -7.25 -5.05
CA ASP A 70 -10.23 -7.79 -4.77
C ASP A 70 -11.15 -7.67 -5.97
N ASN A 71 -12.27 -8.38 -5.95
CA ASN A 71 -13.43 -8.09 -6.80
C ASN A 71 -14.14 -6.87 -6.21
N ALA A 72 -14.46 -5.90 -7.05
CA ALA A 72 -15.19 -4.71 -6.65
C ALA A 72 -16.41 -4.57 -7.57
N LYS A 73 -17.60 -4.70 -6.98
CA LYS A 73 -18.88 -4.59 -7.70
C LYS A 73 -19.56 -3.28 -7.34
N ARG A 74 -19.93 -2.49 -8.36
CA ARG A 74 -20.71 -1.26 -8.16
C ARG A 74 -22.04 -1.57 -7.47
N THR A 75 -22.35 -0.81 -6.44
CA THR A 75 -23.61 -0.93 -5.70
C THR A 75 -24.50 0.29 -5.83
N ASP A 76 -24.00 1.36 -6.45
CA ASP A 76 -24.76 2.59 -6.72
C ASP A 76 -25.36 2.57 -8.14
N ASN A 77 -26.25 3.53 -8.41
CA ASN A 77 -26.87 3.76 -9.70
C ASN A 77 -26.46 5.10 -10.32
N ASN A 78 -25.31 5.62 -9.95
CA ASN A 78 -24.88 6.97 -10.34
C ASN A 78 -24.18 7.01 -11.72
N GLY A 79 -24.10 5.89 -12.42
CA GLY A 79 -23.51 5.83 -13.76
C GLY A 79 -22.05 6.28 -13.78
N MET A 80 -21.72 7.21 -14.66
CA MET A 80 -20.36 7.75 -14.85
C MET A 80 -20.02 8.88 -13.87
N SER A 81 -20.66 8.91 -12.72
CA SER A 81 -20.42 9.91 -11.67
C SER A 81 -19.20 9.58 -10.82
N ASP A 82 -18.65 10.60 -10.17
CA ASP A 82 -17.61 10.44 -9.15
C ASP A 82 -18.15 9.84 -7.85
N SER A 83 -19.47 9.89 -7.64
CA SER A 83 -20.12 9.26 -6.50
C SER A 83 -20.31 7.77 -6.75
N GLN A 84 -19.39 6.98 -6.23
CA GLN A 84 -19.32 5.54 -6.48
C GLN A 84 -19.31 4.76 -5.18
N GLY A 85 -20.15 3.72 -5.12
CA GLY A 85 -20.16 2.74 -4.05
C GLY A 85 -19.81 1.36 -4.57
N TYR A 86 -19.12 0.57 -3.76
CA TYR A 86 -18.67 -0.77 -4.15
C TYR A 86 -18.86 -1.76 -3.03
N GLU A 87 -19.10 -3.01 -3.41
CA GLU A 87 -19.06 -4.18 -2.56
C GLU A 87 -17.81 -4.98 -2.93
N TYR A 88 -17.05 -5.41 -1.92
CA TYR A 88 -15.78 -6.10 -2.14
C TYR A 88 -15.86 -7.57 -1.74
N THR A 89 -15.28 -8.42 -2.57
CA THR A 89 -15.08 -9.84 -2.26
C THR A 89 -13.67 -10.25 -2.64
N ARG A 90 -13.16 -11.31 -2.00
CA ARG A 90 -11.84 -11.85 -2.31
C ARG A 90 -11.82 -12.38 -3.75
N ASN A 91 -10.73 -12.11 -4.46
CA ASN A 91 -10.49 -12.64 -5.81
C ASN A 91 -9.19 -13.45 -5.80
N PRO A 92 -9.27 -14.80 -5.73
CA PRO A 92 -8.05 -15.64 -5.72
C PRO A 92 -7.21 -15.53 -6.99
N ASN A 93 -7.80 -15.04 -8.09
CA ASN A 93 -7.12 -14.85 -9.36
C ASN A 93 -6.75 -13.38 -9.62
N GLY A 94 -6.93 -12.51 -8.62
CA GLY A 94 -6.62 -11.10 -8.75
C GLY A 94 -5.12 -10.84 -8.90
N LYS A 95 -4.80 -9.70 -9.51
CA LYS A 95 -3.42 -9.27 -9.69
C LYS A 95 -2.72 -9.17 -8.34
N LYS A 96 -1.54 -9.75 -8.25
CA LYS A 96 -0.69 -9.67 -7.06
C LYS A 96 0.37 -8.58 -7.23
N ILE A 97 0.59 -7.83 -6.16
CA ILE A 97 1.65 -6.82 -6.08
C ILE A 97 2.50 -7.17 -4.86
N THR A 98 3.81 -7.27 -5.05
CA THR A 98 4.77 -7.52 -3.97
C THR A 98 5.46 -6.22 -3.61
N LEU A 99 5.50 -5.93 -2.30
CA LEU A 99 6.11 -4.72 -1.76
C LEU A 99 7.27 -5.10 -0.85
N GLN A 100 8.33 -4.29 -0.91
CA GLN A 100 9.42 -4.35 0.05
C GLN A 100 9.29 -3.17 1.00
N GLY A 101 9.18 -3.46 2.30
CA GLY A 101 9.14 -2.46 3.37
C GLY A 101 10.52 -2.29 3.98
N ARG A 102 11.08 -1.08 3.86
CA ARG A 102 12.35 -0.73 4.47
C ARG A 102 12.17 0.38 5.48
N GLU A 103 12.89 0.27 6.59
CA GLU A 103 12.91 1.31 7.60
C GLU A 103 13.98 2.34 7.25
N TYR A 104 13.60 3.60 7.29
CA TYR A 104 14.50 4.74 7.10
C TYR A 104 14.41 5.67 8.29
N MET A 105 15.51 6.35 8.58
CA MET A 105 15.50 7.41 9.57
C MET A 105 15.07 8.71 8.90
N HIS A 106 13.93 9.25 9.35
CA HIS A 106 13.47 10.56 8.91
C HIS A 106 14.44 11.64 9.44
N PRO A 107 14.61 12.79 8.75
CA PRO A 107 15.46 13.89 9.23
C PRO A 107 15.16 14.34 10.67
N ASN A 108 13.95 14.14 11.16
CA ASN A 108 13.56 14.44 12.54
C ASN A 108 13.97 13.36 13.56
N GLY A 109 14.70 12.33 13.15
CA GLY A 109 15.15 11.26 14.03
C GLY A 109 14.10 10.18 14.29
N VAL A 110 12.98 10.19 13.59
CA VAL A 110 11.90 9.20 13.73
C VAL A 110 12.03 8.13 12.65
N PRO A 111 12.00 6.82 13.01
CA PRO A 111 12.03 5.76 12.01
C PRO A 111 10.71 5.72 11.24
N VAL A 112 10.79 5.61 9.91
CA VAL A 112 9.64 5.44 9.00
C VAL A 112 9.85 4.19 8.17
N LYS A 113 8.77 3.46 7.91
CA LYS A 113 8.78 2.32 7.02
C LYS A 113 8.19 2.72 5.68
N VAL A 114 8.96 2.56 4.62
CA VAL A 114 8.58 2.91 3.25
C VAL A 114 8.42 1.62 2.45
N TYR A 115 7.31 1.51 1.75
CA TYR A 115 6.98 0.34 0.93
C TYR A 115 7.12 0.68 -0.54
N SER A 116 7.83 -0.18 -1.28
CA SER A 116 8.04 -0.02 -2.72
C SER A 116 7.73 -1.33 -3.43
N GLU A 117 7.10 -1.24 -4.58
CA GLU A 117 6.86 -2.43 -5.40
C GLU A 117 8.18 -3.02 -5.87
N VAL A 118 8.32 -4.34 -5.73
CA VAL A 118 9.51 -5.10 -6.13
C VAL A 118 9.11 -6.33 -6.93
N ARG A 119 10.06 -6.81 -7.73
CA ARG A 119 9.93 -8.08 -8.46
C ARG A 119 11.13 -8.94 -8.17
N TRP A 120 10.88 -10.25 -7.98
CA TRP A 120 11.96 -11.20 -7.79
C TRP A 120 12.69 -11.44 -9.10
N ASN A 121 14.03 -11.34 -9.05
CA ASN A 121 14.90 -11.68 -10.16
C ASN A 121 15.60 -13.00 -9.86
N GLU A 122 15.22 -14.06 -10.56
CA GLU A 122 15.78 -15.39 -10.35
C GLU A 122 17.25 -15.51 -10.76
N GLU A 123 17.69 -14.73 -11.74
CA GLU A 123 19.07 -14.76 -12.22
C GLU A 123 20.05 -14.24 -11.16
N THR A 124 19.64 -13.18 -10.43
CA THR A 124 20.48 -12.53 -9.41
C THR A 124 20.11 -12.94 -8.00
N ASN A 125 18.99 -13.69 -7.79
CA ASN A 125 18.41 -14.01 -6.50
C ASN A 125 18.20 -12.77 -5.63
N ARG A 126 17.64 -11.72 -6.22
CA ARG A 126 17.39 -10.44 -5.55
C ARG A 126 16.03 -9.87 -5.90
N TRP A 127 15.50 -9.06 -4.99
CA TRP A 127 14.36 -8.21 -5.24
C TRP A 127 14.81 -6.95 -5.97
N ASN A 128 14.23 -6.68 -7.13
CA ASN A 128 14.48 -5.47 -7.90
C ASN A 128 13.31 -4.50 -7.73
N LYS A 129 13.62 -3.26 -7.43
CA LYS A 129 12.62 -2.19 -7.32
C LYS A 129 12.06 -1.86 -8.70
N CYS A 130 10.72 -1.77 -8.79
CA CYS A 130 10.05 -1.37 -10.03
C CYS A 130 10.18 0.13 -10.23
N SER A 131 10.56 0.55 -11.45
CA SER A 131 10.76 1.98 -11.78
C SER A 131 9.45 2.78 -11.70
N TYR A 132 8.33 2.16 -12.06
CA TYR A 132 7.00 2.75 -12.03
C TYR A 132 6.08 1.90 -11.16
N GLY A 133 6.53 1.61 -9.95
CA GLY A 133 5.80 0.77 -9.03
C GLY A 133 4.52 1.42 -8.51
N SER A 134 3.57 0.57 -8.15
CA SER A 134 2.30 1.00 -7.57
C SER A 134 2.50 1.59 -6.17
N SER A 135 1.67 2.57 -5.84
CA SER A 135 1.58 3.11 -4.48
C SER A 135 0.43 2.41 -3.75
N ILE A 136 0.73 1.82 -2.60
CA ILE A 136 -0.25 1.06 -1.81
C ILE A 136 -0.44 1.74 -0.45
N GLY A 137 -1.71 1.96 -0.08
CA GLY A 137 -2.09 2.37 1.27
C GLY A 137 -2.71 1.22 2.03
N PHE A 138 -2.28 1.00 3.27
CA PHE A 138 -2.80 -0.05 4.13
C PHE A 138 -3.89 0.47 5.07
N GLY A 139 -4.78 -0.43 5.48
CA GLY A 139 -5.78 -0.15 6.50
C GLY A 139 -7.18 0.12 5.99
N HIS A 140 -7.36 0.30 4.70
CA HIS A 140 -8.69 0.50 4.10
C HIS A 140 -8.73 0.03 2.66
N ARG A 141 -9.93 -0.31 2.18
CA ARG A 141 -10.20 -0.62 0.78
C ARG A 141 -10.92 0.54 0.13
N SER A 142 -10.49 0.91 -1.08
CA SER A 142 -11.18 1.90 -1.88
C SER A 142 -11.07 1.53 -3.35
N GLU A 143 -12.20 1.54 -4.03
CA GLU A 143 -12.27 1.38 -5.47
C GLU A 143 -12.83 2.66 -6.07
N TYR A 144 -12.24 3.12 -7.15
CA TYR A 144 -12.70 4.31 -7.85
C TYR A 144 -12.25 4.27 -9.31
N TYR A 145 -13.14 4.56 -10.20
CA TYR A 145 -12.86 4.69 -11.63
C TYR A 145 -13.11 6.14 -12.06
N ASP A 146 -12.12 6.77 -12.66
CA ASP A 146 -12.23 8.14 -13.16
C ASP A 146 -12.74 8.12 -14.59
N PHE A 147 -14.03 8.46 -14.77
CA PHE A 147 -14.66 8.51 -16.08
C PHE A 147 -14.25 9.72 -16.91
N THR A 148 -13.56 10.68 -16.33
CA THR A 148 -13.13 11.90 -17.03
C THR A 148 -11.76 11.75 -17.68
N PHE A 149 -11.11 10.63 -17.49
CA PHE A 149 -9.73 10.39 -17.94
C PHE A 149 -9.63 9.56 -19.20
#